data_171faaa5742f2bc011d09fa682b26c09
#
_entry.id   171faaa5742f2bc011d09fa682b26c09
#
_cell.length_a   1.000
_cell.length_b   1.000
_cell.length_c   1.000
_cell.angle_alpha   90.00
_cell.angle_beta   90.00
_cell.angle_gamma   90.00
#
_symmetry.space_group_name_H-M   'P 1'
#
loop_
_entity.id
_entity.type
_entity.pdbx_description
1 polymer ?
#
loop_
_entity_poly.entity_id
_entity_poly.type
_entity_poly.pdbx_seq_one_letter_code
_entity_poly.pdbx_strand_id
1 'polypeptide(L)'
;GCEKTIHELRSAYKDGKAIVSLDATNAYNTLSREAIFKVADRFPIMKPLITLMYANPSHLLHKDGVIMSEVGTRQGGNSSSTIFCVAAAPAIKSTSQISPNVDVHAIMDDISLTGDAQELSVAVPVMITELAKVGLRINLKKSVVLNCPELAARLGIPAVDGAKILGAWIGDDGKCEEFLDKQLNKCKPFFALTAKLAPEIALPVLSRCGVPRSNYLLRTHLPDHTKKFAINFDDMTLTALAAILRVPLEQIRREEVIRCIHLPLAMGGLGITAAAFIAPFAYDASVNADVEGAETQKSLTSQLNKTIIGSLPEELVAHLKLGENAGWIYSMQPNPHYGQGILLQVTGHSDVVCICSCGHRSTQRELALHALGCTKVHGPNVSSRHAAVKSTIINFCKRNGIAISDEPVVYHDGISTKRCDIRLVLPTEDVYVDVTIANAACKTHAGKPLSTIERNKTRE
;
A
#
# COMPACT_ATOMS: atom_id res chain seq x y z
N GLY A 1 6.69 17.43 2.45
CA GLY A 1 7.21 16.28 1.68
C GLY A 1 6.96 16.44 0.18
N CYS A 2 7.24 15.42 -0.64
CA CYS A 2 7.14 15.50 -2.11
C CYS A 2 5.78 16.01 -2.61
N GLU A 3 4.69 15.55 -2.04
CA GLU A 3 3.33 15.96 -2.45
C GLU A 3 3.11 17.48 -2.26
N LYS A 4 3.48 18.02 -1.10
CA LYS A 4 3.42 19.45 -0.82
C LYS A 4 4.20 20.27 -1.85
N THR A 5 5.45 19.88 -2.08
CA THR A 5 6.31 20.52 -3.09
C THR A 5 5.68 20.50 -4.48
N ILE A 6 5.05 19.38 -4.88
CA ILE A 6 4.34 19.29 -6.17
C ILE A 6 3.16 20.25 -6.22
N HIS A 7 2.38 20.40 -5.15
CA HIS A 7 1.27 21.34 -5.10
C HIS A 7 1.76 22.79 -5.18
N GLU A 8 2.83 23.12 -4.47
CA GLU A 8 3.47 24.44 -4.50
C GLU A 8 4.02 24.76 -5.90
N LEU A 9 4.75 23.84 -6.54
CA LEU A 9 5.26 24.01 -7.90
C LEU A 9 4.13 24.15 -8.93
N ARG A 10 3.03 23.40 -8.79
CA ARG A 10 1.88 23.51 -9.68
C ARG A 10 1.16 24.84 -9.52
N SER A 11 1.03 25.35 -8.29
CA SER A 11 0.51 26.69 -8.04
C SER A 11 1.40 27.75 -8.70
N ALA A 12 2.70 27.69 -8.48
CA ALA A 12 3.67 28.60 -9.09
C ALA A 12 3.60 28.57 -10.64
N TYR A 13 3.46 27.37 -11.24
CA TYR A 13 3.28 27.23 -12.68
C TYR A 13 2.00 27.92 -13.19
N LYS A 14 0.86 27.72 -12.50
CA LYS A 14 -0.43 28.35 -12.84
C LYS A 14 -0.39 29.87 -12.66
N ASP A 15 0.34 30.34 -11.67
CA ASP A 15 0.54 31.77 -11.41
C ASP A 15 1.53 32.44 -12.42
N GLY A 16 2.02 31.68 -13.40
CA GLY A 16 2.94 32.19 -14.42
C GLY A 16 4.38 32.39 -13.94
N LYS A 17 4.71 31.98 -12.72
CA LYS A 17 6.08 32.04 -12.19
C LYS A 17 7.02 31.11 -12.96
N ALA A 18 8.26 31.53 -13.13
CA ALA A 18 9.27 30.68 -13.70
C ALA A 18 9.66 29.57 -12.70
N ILE A 19 9.88 28.36 -13.22
CA ILE A 19 10.35 27.21 -12.44
C ILE A 19 11.61 26.68 -13.08
N VAL A 20 12.67 26.51 -12.29
CA VAL A 20 13.93 25.88 -12.71
C VAL A 20 14.10 24.59 -11.92
N SER A 21 14.11 23.43 -12.61
CA SER A 21 14.41 22.14 -12.00
C SER A 21 15.81 21.72 -12.39
N LEU A 22 16.66 21.49 -11.40
CA LEU A 22 18.07 21.14 -11.55
C LEU A 22 18.28 19.65 -11.38
N ASP A 23 18.98 19.01 -12.35
CA ASP A 23 19.36 17.60 -12.30
C ASP A 23 20.83 17.47 -11.86
N ALA A 24 21.07 16.83 -10.73
CA ALA A 24 22.44 16.60 -10.25
C ALA A 24 22.99 15.26 -10.79
N THR A 25 24.17 15.32 -11.41
CA THR A 25 24.82 14.13 -12.00
C THR A 25 25.33 13.19 -10.91
N ASN A 26 24.74 11.98 -10.82
CA ASN A 26 25.16 10.96 -9.84
C ASN A 26 25.31 11.49 -8.41
N ALA A 27 24.38 12.31 -7.96
CA ALA A 27 24.49 13.11 -6.74
C ALA A 27 25.02 12.35 -5.52
N TYR A 28 24.44 11.18 -5.21
CA TYR A 28 24.89 10.35 -4.10
C TYR A 28 26.36 9.89 -4.22
N ASN A 29 26.81 9.60 -5.44
CA ASN A 29 28.14 9.06 -5.70
C ASN A 29 29.21 10.16 -5.88
N THR A 30 28.81 11.43 -6.02
CA THR A 30 29.74 12.54 -6.26
C THR A 30 29.86 13.49 -5.07
N LEU A 31 29.00 13.41 -4.08
CA LEU A 31 29.09 14.19 -2.84
C LEU A 31 30.48 14.04 -2.21
N SER A 32 31.15 15.15 -1.89
CA SER A 32 32.50 15.08 -1.36
C SER A 32 32.55 14.45 0.03
N ARG A 33 33.58 13.64 0.30
CA ARG A 33 33.80 13.07 1.64
C ARG A 33 34.09 14.15 2.68
N GLU A 34 34.70 15.25 2.29
CA GLU A 34 34.89 16.42 3.15
C GLU A 34 33.56 16.98 3.62
N ALA A 35 32.59 17.15 2.71
CA ALA A 35 31.24 17.60 3.06
C ALA A 35 30.55 16.58 4.01
N ILE A 36 30.76 15.28 3.81
CA ILE A 36 30.23 14.23 4.70
C ILE A 36 30.85 14.34 6.10
N PHE A 37 32.17 14.56 6.22
CA PHE A 37 32.82 14.71 7.53
C PHE A 37 32.40 15.99 8.24
N LYS A 38 32.14 17.10 7.54
CA LYS A 38 31.55 18.32 8.11
C LYS A 38 30.17 18.05 8.75
N VAL A 39 29.42 17.04 8.29
CA VAL A 39 28.20 16.60 9.00
C VAL A 39 28.52 16.05 10.38
N ALA A 40 29.61 15.27 10.52
CA ALA A 40 30.06 14.74 11.81
C ALA A 40 30.47 15.84 12.78
N ASP A 41 31.10 16.90 12.30
CA ASP A 41 31.48 18.05 13.12
C ASP A 41 30.26 18.84 13.59
N ARG A 42 29.27 19.00 12.71
CA ARG A 42 28.00 19.69 13.02
C ARG A 42 27.08 18.88 13.94
N PHE A 43 27.09 17.54 13.78
CA PHE A 43 26.29 16.60 14.56
C PHE A 43 27.19 15.52 15.16
N PRO A 44 27.84 15.77 16.32
CA PRO A 44 28.81 14.86 16.92
C PRO A 44 28.28 13.43 17.17
N ILE A 45 26.98 13.29 17.41
CA ILE A 45 26.33 11.97 17.58
C ILE A 45 26.45 11.08 16.33
N MET A 46 26.59 11.67 15.14
CA MET A 46 26.77 10.93 13.87
C MET A 46 28.23 10.57 13.59
N LYS A 47 29.19 11.12 14.32
CA LYS A 47 30.63 10.95 14.08
C LYS A 47 31.06 9.48 14.06
N PRO A 48 30.72 8.63 15.04
CA PRO A 48 31.11 7.22 14.99
C PRO A 48 30.60 6.49 13.74
N LEU A 49 29.35 6.74 13.35
CA LEU A 49 28.74 6.12 12.18
C LEU A 49 29.42 6.60 10.89
N ILE A 50 29.62 7.91 10.73
CA ILE A 50 30.27 8.51 9.56
C ILE A 50 31.70 8.00 9.43
N THR A 51 32.46 7.95 10.53
CA THR A 51 33.82 7.42 10.56
C THR A 51 33.84 5.94 10.15
N LEU A 52 32.97 5.11 10.72
CA LEU A 52 32.88 3.69 10.36
C LEU A 52 32.58 3.48 8.87
N MET A 53 31.67 4.29 8.32
CA MET A 53 31.19 4.09 6.94
C MET A 53 32.11 4.71 5.88
N TYR A 54 32.82 5.81 6.20
CA TYR A 54 33.41 6.68 5.19
C TYR A 54 34.87 7.08 5.43
N ALA A 55 35.50 6.71 6.56
CA ALA A 55 36.89 7.04 6.83
C ALA A 55 37.87 6.34 5.84
N ASN A 56 37.53 5.15 5.42
CA ASN A 56 38.31 4.40 4.45
C ASN A 56 37.51 4.14 3.17
N PRO A 57 38.16 4.01 2.03
CA PRO A 57 37.54 3.53 0.80
C PRO A 57 36.88 2.17 1.02
N SER A 58 35.73 1.95 0.40
CA SER A 58 35.01 0.69 0.47
C SER A 58 35.09 -0.09 -0.83
N HIS A 59 35.25 -1.40 -0.74
CA HIS A 59 35.22 -2.27 -1.90
C HIS A 59 33.78 -2.47 -2.39
N LEU A 60 33.54 -2.15 -3.66
CA LEU A 60 32.27 -2.50 -4.36
C LEU A 60 32.60 -3.70 -5.27
N LEU A 61 31.95 -4.82 -4.97
CA LEU A 61 32.14 -6.05 -5.77
C LEU A 61 31.28 -5.94 -7.04
N HIS A 62 31.93 -6.13 -8.17
CA HIS A 62 31.30 -6.19 -9.48
C HIS A 62 31.71 -7.51 -10.15
N LYS A 63 30.91 -7.99 -11.10
CA LYS A 63 31.19 -9.25 -11.83
C LYS A 63 32.58 -9.27 -12.48
N ASP A 64 33.10 -8.11 -12.88
CA ASP A 64 34.39 -7.97 -13.58
C ASP A 64 35.51 -7.51 -12.64
N GLY A 65 35.30 -7.47 -11.30
CA GLY A 65 36.34 -7.08 -10.33
C GLY A 65 35.85 -6.25 -9.15
N VAL A 66 36.76 -5.49 -8.57
CA VAL A 66 36.52 -4.62 -7.42
C VAL A 66 36.65 -3.17 -7.83
N ILE A 67 35.67 -2.36 -7.50
CA ILE A 67 35.68 -0.89 -7.65
C ILE A 67 35.83 -0.27 -6.27
N MET A 68 36.75 0.70 -6.13
CA MET A 68 36.92 1.44 -4.88
C MET A 68 35.96 2.60 -4.78
N SER A 69 35.13 2.63 -3.72
CA SER A 69 34.24 3.74 -3.39
C SER A 69 35.00 4.74 -2.49
N GLU A 70 35.51 5.79 -3.09
CA GLU A 70 36.35 6.82 -2.42
C GLU A 70 35.60 8.13 -2.21
N VAL A 71 34.52 8.36 -2.94
CA VAL A 71 33.67 9.54 -2.88
C VAL A 71 32.19 9.16 -2.70
N GLY A 72 31.39 10.12 -2.39
CA GLY A 72 29.93 9.94 -2.29
C GLY A 72 29.46 9.25 -1.01
N THR A 73 28.14 9.15 -0.92
CA THR A 73 27.42 8.33 0.07
C THR A 73 26.97 7.02 -0.57
N ARG A 74 26.84 5.97 0.24
CA ARG A 74 26.38 4.66 -0.26
C ARG A 74 24.91 4.73 -0.67
N GLN A 75 24.61 4.53 -1.94
CA GLN A 75 23.25 4.47 -2.44
C GLN A 75 22.52 3.27 -1.81
N GLY A 76 21.31 3.50 -1.26
CA GLY A 76 20.54 2.47 -0.54
C GLY A 76 20.94 2.25 0.93
N GLY A 77 21.93 2.96 1.47
CA GLY A 77 22.26 2.94 2.90
C GLY A 77 21.20 3.68 3.74
N ASN A 78 20.81 3.12 4.89
CA ASN A 78 19.76 3.69 5.75
C ASN A 78 20.02 5.14 6.19
N SER A 79 21.29 5.52 6.43
CA SER A 79 21.69 6.87 6.84
C SER A 79 22.12 7.76 5.67
N SER A 80 22.29 7.20 4.46
CA SER A 80 22.89 7.91 3.34
C SER A 80 22.10 9.12 2.89
N SER A 81 20.76 9.01 2.84
CA SER A 81 19.89 10.12 2.46
C SER A 81 19.94 11.25 3.50
N THR A 82 19.97 10.92 4.79
CA THR A 82 20.10 11.93 5.86
C THR A 82 21.46 12.64 5.77
N ILE A 83 22.55 11.90 5.61
CA ILE A 83 23.90 12.45 5.46
C ILE A 83 23.97 13.35 4.23
N PHE A 84 23.42 12.90 3.09
CA PHE A 84 23.35 13.67 1.85
C PHE A 84 22.62 15.00 2.06
N CYS A 85 21.41 14.98 2.59
CA CYS A 85 20.61 16.18 2.82
C CYS A 85 21.31 17.17 3.76
N VAL A 86 21.92 16.70 4.85
CA VAL A 86 22.62 17.55 5.81
C VAL A 86 23.90 18.15 5.19
N ALA A 87 24.62 17.39 4.36
CA ALA A 87 25.82 17.86 3.68
C ALA A 87 25.52 18.89 2.58
N ALA A 88 24.39 18.74 1.87
CA ALA A 88 23.95 19.70 0.84
C ALA A 88 23.23 20.94 1.42
N ALA A 89 22.67 20.86 2.63
CA ALA A 89 21.89 21.93 3.25
C ALA A 89 22.59 23.30 3.31
N PRO A 90 23.91 23.43 3.54
CA PRO A 90 24.60 24.73 3.51
C PRO A 90 24.50 25.45 2.15
N ALA A 91 24.60 24.70 1.04
CA ALA A 91 24.47 25.28 -0.29
C ALA A 91 23.06 25.84 -0.55
N ILE A 92 22.04 25.09 -0.14
CA ILE A 92 20.64 25.51 -0.26
C ILE A 92 20.40 26.76 0.60
N LYS A 93 20.85 26.75 1.85
CA LYS A 93 20.69 27.88 2.79
C LYS A 93 21.39 29.12 2.28
N SER A 94 22.61 29.00 1.75
CA SER A 94 23.34 30.13 1.16
C SER A 94 22.57 30.77 0.02
N THR A 95 21.99 29.98 -0.88
CA THR A 95 21.18 30.48 -1.99
C THR A 95 19.93 31.22 -1.49
N SER A 96 19.18 30.66 -0.53
CA SER A 96 18.00 31.31 0.05
C SER A 96 18.33 32.61 0.78
N GLN A 97 19.54 32.74 1.34
CA GLN A 97 19.98 33.99 1.98
C GLN A 97 20.32 35.08 0.96
N ILE A 98 20.89 34.71 -0.18
CA ILE A 98 21.26 35.67 -1.25
C ILE A 98 20.03 36.09 -2.05
N SER A 99 19.07 35.20 -2.24
CA SER A 99 17.85 35.42 -3.02
C SER A 99 16.60 35.06 -2.19
N PRO A 100 16.19 35.92 -1.22
CA PRO A 100 15.14 35.60 -0.26
C PRO A 100 13.73 35.48 -0.87
N ASN A 101 13.50 36.08 -2.06
CA ASN A 101 12.22 36.03 -2.77
C ASN A 101 12.12 34.82 -3.72
N VAL A 102 13.14 33.96 -3.76
CA VAL A 102 13.14 32.71 -4.53
C VAL A 102 12.79 31.57 -3.60
N ASP A 103 11.71 30.86 -3.90
CA ASP A 103 11.36 29.64 -3.18
C ASP A 103 12.25 28.47 -3.66
N VAL A 104 12.96 27.86 -2.73
CA VAL A 104 13.85 26.71 -3.00
C VAL A 104 13.24 25.44 -2.44
N HIS A 105 12.93 24.51 -3.33
CA HIS A 105 12.39 23.20 -3.00
C HIS A 105 13.48 22.15 -3.24
N ALA A 106 13.98 21.54 -2.18
CA ALA A 106 15.00 20.48 -2.26
C ALA A 106 14.52 19.21 -1.56
N ILE A 107 14.37 18.17 -2.33
CA ILE A 107 14.00 16.83 -1.86
C ILE A 107 15.13 15.88 -2.30
N MET A 108 16.05 15.60 -1.39
CA MET A 108 17.28 14.86 -1.69
C MET A 108 18.08 15.53 -2.81
N ASP A 109 18.24 14.88 -3.95
CA ASP A 109 18.97 15.34 -5.12
C ASP A 109 18.10 16.10 -6.14
N ASP A 110 16.79 16.06 -6.01
CA ASP A 110 15.85 16.84 -6.80
C ASP A 110 15.71 18.26 -6.22
N ILE A 111 16.21 19.26 -6.96
CA ILE A 111 16.20 20.67 -6.55
C ILE A 111 15.40 21.47 -7.58
N SER A 112 14.40 22.22 -7.09
CA SER A 112 13.60 23.13 -7.90
C SER A 112 13.58 24.52 -7.26
N LEU A 113 13.70 25.56 -8.09
CA LEU A 113 13.62 26.97 -7.68
C LEU A 113 12.43 27.62 -8.39
N THR A 114 11.65 28.43 -7.67
CA THR A 114 10.53 29.18 -8.24
C THR A 114 10.60 30.65 -7.84
N GLY A 115 10.24 31.53 -8.75
CA GLY A 115 10.26 32.98 -8.52
C GLY A 115 10.23 33.78 -9.81
N ASP A 116 10.52 35.09 -9.70
CA ASP A 116 10.65 35.95 -10.85
C ASP A 116 11.90 35.62 -11.65
N ALA A 117 11.83 35.74 -12.97
CA ALA A 117 12.92 35.39 -13.89
C ALA A 117 14.22 36.14 -13.58
N GLN A 118 14.12 37.41 -13.16
CA GLN A 118 15.29 38.24 -12.83
C GLN A 118 16.01 37.67 -11.57
N GLU A 119 15.26 37.36 -10.53
CA GLU A 119 15.81 36.77 -9.27
C GLU A 119 16.37 35.41 -9.49
N LEU A 120 15.66 34.54 -10.25
CA LEU A 120 16.15 33.22 -10.63
C LEU A 120 17.43 33.26 -11.46
N SER A 121 17.62 34.30 -12.28
CA SER A 121 18.85 34.49 -13.06
C SER A 121 20.10 34.70 -12.19
N VAL A 122 19.91 35.11 -10.93
CA VAL A 122 20.97 35.24 -9.92
C VAL A 122 21.04 33.99 -9.05
N ALA A 123 19.90 33.53 -8.55
CA ALA A 123 19.82 32.42 -7.60
C ALA A 123 20.33 31.10 -8.18
N VAL A 124 20.01 30.79 -9.45
CA VAL A 124 20.40 29.50 -10.07
C VAL A 124 21.93 29.37 -10.22
N PRO A 125 22.69 30.34 -10.76
CA PRO A 125 24.16 30.27 -10.78
C PRO A 125 24.78 30.17 -9.38
N VAL A 126 24.22 30.88 -8.38
CA VAL A 126 24.64 30.77 -6.98
C VAL A 126 24.43 29.34 -6.48
N MET A 127 23.24 28.77 -6.65
CA MET A 127 22.95 27.38 -6.26
C MET A 127 23.92 26.40 -6.89
N ILE A 128 24.18 26.50 -8.19
CA ILE A 128 25.12 25.64 -8.91
C ILE A 128 26.52 25.76 -8.31
N THR A 129 26.96 26.98 -8.02
CA THR A 129 28.28 27.24 -7.43
C THR A 129 28.43 26.66 -6.02
N GLU A 130 27.41 26.87 -5.19
CA GLU A 130 27.40 26.35 -3.82
C GLU A 130 27.33 24.81 -3.77
N LEU A 131 26.52 24.21 -4.65
CA LEU A 131 26.46 22.75 -4.79
C LEU A 131 27.80 22.15 -5.25
N ALA A 132 28.51 22.85 -6.13
CA ALA A 132 29.85 22.42 -6.58
C ALA A 132 30.86 22.36 -5.43
N LYS A 133 30.75 23.24 -4.41
CA LYS A 133 31.65 23.22 -3.22
C LYS A 133 31.50 21.93 -2.39
N VAL A 134 30.33 21.30 -2.45
CA VAL A 134 30.10 20.01 -1.78
C VAL A 134 30.25 18.80 -2.72
N GLY A 135 30.77 19.02 -3.95
CA GLY A 135 31.05 17.97 -4.93
C GLY A 135 29.88 17.63 -5.86
N LEU A 136 28.75 18.33 -5.76
CA LEU A 136 27.58 18.08 -6.62
C LEU A 136 27.71 18.87 -7.93
N ARG A 137 27.54 18.18 -9.06
CA ARG A 137 27.61 18.78 -10.39
C ARG A 137 26.24 18.75 -11.06
N ILE A 138 25.75 19.92 -11.45
CA ILE A 138 24.48 20.07 -12.14
C ILE A 138 24.65 19.77 -13.63
N ASN A 139 23.74 18.96 -14.17
CA ASN A 139 23.63 18.66 -15.59
C ASN A 139 22.65 19.62 -16.25
N LEU A 140 23.17 20.72 -16.81
CA LEU A 140 22.34 21.74 -17.46
C LEU A 140 21.47 21.20 -18.61
N LYS A 141 21.93 20.15 -19.31
CA LYS A 141 21.21 19.53 -20.44
C LYS A 141 19.99 18.73 -19.98
N LYS A 142 20.00 18.20 -18.74
CA LYS A 142 18.88 17.47 -18.15
C LYS A 142 18.02 18.34 -17.23
N SER A 143 18.57 19.46 -16.79
CA SER A 143 17.81 20.49 -16.07
C SER A 143 16.81 21.16 -17.02
N VAL A 144 15.73 21.73 -16.48
CA VAL A 144 14.68 22.34 -17.29
C VAL A 144 14.19 23.64 -16.70
N VAL A 145 13.71 24.53 -17.57
CA VAL A 145 13.00 25.77 -17.19
C VAL A 145 11.60 25.73 -17.75
N LEU A 146 10.62 26.02 -16.90
CA LEU A 146 9.21 26.16 -17.27
C LEU A 146 8.79 27.63 -17.17
N ASN A 147 7.80 28.03 -17.97
CA ASN A 147 7.19 29.36 -18.01
C ASN A 147 8.09 30.54 -18.41
N CYS A 148 9.37 30.35 -18.70
CA CYS A 148 10.25 31.46 -19.04
C CYS A 148 11.36 31.06 -20.03
N PRO A 149 11.12 31.09 -21.36
CA PRO A 149 12.10 30.78 -22.37
C PRO A 149 13.33 31.71 -22.36
N GLU A 150 13.16 32.98 -22.01
CA GLU A 150 14.23 33.97 -21.93
C GLU A 150 15.21 33.62 -20.80
N LEU A 151 14.69 33.18 -19.63
CA LEU A 151 15.52 32.71 -18.54
C LEU A 151 16.27 31.42 -18.93
N ALA A 152 15.59 30.53 -19.62
CA ALA A 152 16.19 29.29 -20.13
C ALA A 152 17.38 29.57 -21.03
N ALA A 153 17.23 30.47 -21.99
CA ALA A 153 18.32 30.89 -22.88
C ALA A 153 19.48 31.53 -22.11
N ARG A 154 19.19 32.37 -21.11
CA ARG A 154 20.19 33.04 -20.27
C ARG A 154 21.00 32.05 -19.42
N LEU A 155 20.33 31.00 -18.88
CA LEU A 155 20.97 29.99 -18.05
C LEU A 155 21.63 28.84 -18.84
N GLY A 156 21.38 28.77 -20.15
CA GLY A 156 21.81 27.63 -20.98
C GLY A 156 21.12 26.30 -20.60
N ILE A 157 19.89 26.40 -20.08
CA ILE A 157 19.05 25.27 -19.66
C ILE A 157 17.87 25.16 -20.64
N PRO A 158 17.47 23.94 -21.07
CA PRO A 158 16.32 23.75 -21.96
C PRO A 158 15.02 24.37 -21.42
N ALA A 159 14.28 25.13 -22.27
CA ALA A 159 12.90 25.52 -22.01
C ALA A 159 11.97 24.40 -22.39
N VAL A 160 10.96 24.12 -21.53
CA VAL A 160 9.94 23.10 -21.76
C VAL A 160 8.56 23.57 -21.30
N ASP A 161 7.48 23.08 -21.96
CA ASP A 161 6.09 23.38 -21.59
C ASP A 161 5.62 22.56 -20.38
N GLY A 162 6.40 21.57 -19.97
CA GLY A 162 6.13 20.73 -18.81
C GLY A 162 7.20 19.69 -18.61
N ALA A 163 7.34 19.24 -17.38
CA ALA A 163 8.35 18.26 -16.98
C ALA A 163 7.82 17.33 -15.89
N LYS A 164 8.44 16.15 -15.81
CA LYS A 164 8.28 15.26 -14.66
C LYS A 164 9.20 15.74 -13.54
N ILE A 165 8.63 16.26 -12.46
CA ILE A 165 9.34 16.70 -11.26
C ILE A 165 8.85 15.86 -10.07
N LEU A 166 9.74 15.31 -9.27
CA LEU A 166 9.42 14.44 -8.12
C LEU A 166 8.41 13.33 -8.44
N GLY A 167 8.42 12.82 -9.67
CA GLY A 167 7.51 11.74 -10.08
C GLY A 167 6.14 12.19 -10.59
N ALA A 168 5.78 13.47 -10.48
CA ALA A 168 4.54 14.05 -10.98
C ALA A 168 4.79 14.95 -12.20
N TRP A 169 3.75 15.21 -12.98
CA TRP A 169 3.80 16.15 -14.11
C TRP A 169 3.50 17.57 -13.62
N ILE A 170 4.36 18.51 -13.98
CA ILE A 170 4.16 19.95 -13.83
C ILE A 170 4.25 20.56 -15.22
N GLY A 171 3.24 21.31 -15.65
CA GLY A 171 3.22 21.94 -16.97
C GLY A 171 1.85 21.85 -17.63
N ASP A 172 1.86 21.88 -18.97
CA ASP A 172 0.66 21.84 -19.80
C ASP A 172 -0.27 20.67 -19.48
N ASP A 173 -1.56 20.96 -19.34
CA ASP A 173 -2.59 20.01 -18.93
C ASP A 173 -2.84 18.93 -20.00
N GLY A 174 -2.74 19.26 -21.30
CA GLY A 174 -2.88 18.29 -22.38
C GLY A 174 -1.79 17.21 -22.35
N LYS A 175 -0.57 17.60 -22.05
CA LYS A 175 0.56 16.67 -21.87
C LYS A 175 0.50 15.87 -20.57
N CYS A 176 -0.27 16.33 -19.58
CA CYS A 176 -0.52 15.59 -18.33
C CYS A 176 -1.21 14.25 -18.60
N GLU A 177 -2.23 14.22 -19.45
CA GLU A 177 -2.91 12.96 -19.81
C GLU A 177 -1.96 11.98 -20.49
N GLU A 178 -1.14 12.45 -21.41
CA GLU A 178 -0.13 11.60 -22.07
C GLU A 178 0.88 11.03 -21.05
N PHE A 179 1.28 11.84 -20.07
CA PHE A 179 2.15 11.39 -18.98
C PHE A 179 1.48 10.29 -18.18
N LEU A 180 0.21 10.46 -17.79
CA LEU A 180 -0.55 9.49 -17.02
C LEU A 180 -0.78 8.19 -17.80
N ASP A 181 -1.07 8.27 -19.10
CA ASP A 181 -1.18 7.09 -19.99
C ASP A 181 0.17 6.32 -20.05
N LYS A 182 1.29 7.03 -20.11
CA LYS A 182 2.64 6.42 -20.03
C LYS A 182 2.88 5.73 -18.68
N GLN A 183 2.43 6.32 -17.56
CA GLN A 183 2.54 5.66 -16.25
C GLN A 183 1.65 4.41 -16.15
N LEU A 184 0.42 4.48 -16.66
CA LEU A 184 -0.47 3.31 -16.75
C LEU A 184 0.17 2.16 -17.54
N ASN A 185 0.75 2.48 -18.70
CA ASN A 185 1.43 1.48 -19.54
C ASN A 185 2.60 0.82 -18.83
N LYS A 186 3.34 1.55 -17.97
CA LYS A 186 4.42 0.96 -17.13
C LYS A 186 3.90 -0.02 -16.08
N CYS A 187 2.64 0.09 -15.68
CA CYS A 187 2.04 -0.84 -14.73
C CYS A 187 1.63 -2.17 -15.38
N LYS A 188 1.27 -2.18 -16.68
CA LYS A 188 0.76 -3.37 -17.39
C LYS A 188 1.59 -4.65 -17.21
N PRO A 189 2.94 -4.63 -17.34
CA PRO A 189 3.75 -5.83 -17.15
C PRO A 189 3.62 -6.42 -15.74
N PHE A 190 3.53 -5.57 -14.71
CA PHE A 190 3.37 -6.02 -13.33
C PHE A 190 2.05 -6.78 -13.15
N PHE A 191 0.92 -6.23 -13.64
CA PHE A 191 -0.39 -6.88 -13.51
C PHE A 191 -0.44 -8.19 -14.32
N ALA A 192 0.12 -8.20 -15.52
CA ALA A 192 0.19 -9.39 -16.37
C ALA A 192 1.05 -10.52 -15.75
N LEU A 193 2.15 -10.18 -15.08
CA LEU A 193 2.99 -11.16 -14.36
C LEU A 193 2.31 -11.64 -13.08
N THR A 194 1.70 -10.73 -12.31
CA THR A 194 0.97 -11.07 -11.08
C THR A 194 -0.16 -12.05 -11.37
N ALA A 195 -0.90 -11.87 -12.46
CA ALA A 195 -1.97 -12.77 -12.88
C ALA A 195 -1.53 -14.22 -13.21
N LYS A 196 -0.21 -14.44 -13.39
CA LYS A 196 0.36 -15.78 -13.65
C LYS A 196 0.78 -16.53 -12.38
N LEU A 197 0.81 -15.84 -11.24
CA LEU A 197 1.18 -16.44 -9.96
C LEU A 197 0.03 -17.32 -9.44
N ALA A 198 0.35 -18.21 -8.49
CA ALA A 198 -0.68 -18.94 -7.76
C ALA A 198 -1.61 -17.95 -7.03
N PRO A 199 -2.94 -18.18 -7.02
CA PRO A 199 -3.92 -17.21 -6.52
C PRO A 199 -3.64 -16.71 -5.11
N GLU A 200 -3.20 -17.58 -4.21
CA GLU A 200 -2.85 -17.27 -2.81
C GLU A 200 -1.63 -16.33 -2.67
N ILE A 201 -0.77 -16.28 -3.69
CA ILE A 201 0.36 -15.34 -3.77
C ILE A 201 -0.04 -14.10 -4.56
N ALA A 202 -0.76 -14.31 -5.68
CA ALA A 202 -1.14 -13.26 -6.59
C ALA A 202 -2.02 -12.19 -5.94
N LEU A 203 -3.01 -12.59 -5.13
CA LEU A 203 -3.95 -11.66 -4.50
C LEU A 203 -3.26 -10.72 -3.49
N PRO A 204 -2.43 -11.21 -2.55
CA PRO A 204 -1.61 -10.34 -1.70
C PRO A 204 -0.68 -9.39 -2.48
N VAL A 205 -0.06 -9.88 -3.55
CA VAL A 205 0.82 -9.06 -4.41
C VAL A 205 0.00 -7.99 -5.14
N LEU A 206 -1.16 -8.35 -5.70
CA LEU A 206 -2.07 -7.40 -6.35
C LEU A 206 -2.50 -6.30 -5.37
N SER A 207 -3.00 -6.69 -4.21
CA SER A 207 -3.52 -5.74 -3.21
C SER A 207 -2.44 -4.85 -2.61
N ARG A 208 -1.28 -5.39 -2.25
CA ARG A 208 -0.23 -4.66 -1.52
C ARG A 208 0.79 -3.97 -2.41
N CYS A 209 1.03 -4.47 -3.61
CA CYS A 209 2.03 -3.97 -4.53
C CYS A 209 1.44 -3.42 -5.84
N GLY A 210 0.27 -3.88 -6.25
CA GLY A 210 -0.42 -3.45 -7.46
C GLY A 210 -1.24 -2.18 -7.22
N VAL A 211 -2.28 -2.29 -6.41
CA VAL A 211 -3.22 -1.19 -6.11
C VAL A 211 -2.53 0.10 -5.65
N PRO A 212 -1.54 0.09 -4.74
CA PRO A 212 -0.89 1.33 -4.28
C PRO A 212 -0.10 2.08 -5.34
N ARG A 213 0.14 1.51 -6.53
CA ARG A 213 0.89 2.17 -7.62
C ARG A 213 0.18 3.40 -8.18
N SER A 214 -1.15 3.48 -8.05
CA SER A 214 -1.92 4.66 -8.43
C SER A 214 -1.86 5.80 -7.40
N ASN A 215 -1.68 5.48 -6.11
CA ASN A 215 -1.90 6.42 -5.01
C ASN A 215 -1.15 7.74 -5.16
N TYR A 216 0.15 7.70 -5.48
CA TYR A 216 0.94 8.92 -5.61
C TYR A 216 0.43 9.82 -6.73
N LEU A 217 0.05 9.25 -7.88
CA LEU A 217 -0.49 10.00 -9.01
C LEU A 217 -1.85 10.62 -8.67
N LEU A 218 -2.73 9.87 -7.97
CA LEU A 218 -4.03 10.37 -7.52
C LEU A 218 -3.89 11.50 -6.49
N ARG A 219 -2.86 11.47 -5.66
CA ARG A 219 -2.60 12.48 -4.63
C ARG A 219 -1.96 13.75 -5.19
N THR A 220 -1.23 13.63 -6.30
CA THR A 220 -0.41 14.71 -6.85
C THR A 220 -0.99 15.36 -8.11
N HIS A 221 -2.01 14.79 -8.74
CA HIS A 221 -2.66 15.38 -9.92
C HIS A 221 -4.14 15.63 -9.68
N LEU A 222 -4.68 16.66 -10.33
CA LEU A 222 -6.08 17.03 -10.24
C LEU A 222 -6.99 15.84 -10.59
N PRO A 223 -8.11 15.65 -9.88
CA PRO A 223 -9.05 14.56 -10.14
C PRO A 223 -9.54 14.50 -11.59
N ASP A 224 -9.77 15.66 -12.23
CA ASP A 224 -10.20 15.73 -13.62
C ASP A 224 -9.15 15.15 -14.57
N HIS A 225 -7.86 15.38 -14.34
CA HIS A 225 -6.78 14.81 -15.14
C HIS A 225 -6.60 13.31 -14.86
N THR A 226 -6.80 12.87 -13.62
CA THR A 226 -6.61 11.47 -13.24
C THR A 226 -7.81 10.59 -13.54
N LYS A 227 -8.98 11.13 -13.89
CA LYS A 227 -10.22 10.38 -14.08
C LYS A 227 -10.07 9.22 -15.06
N LYS A 228 -9.57 9.48 -16.27
CA LYS A 228 -9.33 8.46 -17.31
C LYS A 228 -8.30 7.43 -16.87
N PHE A 229 -7.19 7.90 -16.27
CA PHE A 229 -6.14 7.03 -15.71
C PHE A 229 -6.72 6.11 -14.64
N ALA A 230 -7.49 6.63 -13.69
CA ALA A 230 -8.06 5.87 -12.57
C ALA A 230 -9.04 4.78 -13.05
N ILE A 231 -9.94 5.11 -13.98
CA ILE A 231 -10.87 4.14 -14.59
C ILE A 231 -10.11 3.01 -15.28
N ASN A 232 -9.11 3.34 -16.10
CA ASN A 232 -8.32 2.35 -16.83
C ASN A 232 -7.44 1.50 -15.88
N PHE A 233 -6.96 2.09 -14.78
CA PHE A 233 -6.21 1.40 -13.75
C PHE A 233 -7.09 0.39 -12.99
N ASP A 234 -8.31 0.78 -12.66
CA ASP A 234 -9.30 -0.10 -12.02
C ASP A 234 -9.68 -1.26 -12.96
N ASP A 235 -9.90 -0.97 -14.23
CA ASP A 235 -10.19 -2.02 -15.23
C ASP A 235 -9.05 -3.03 -15.37
N MET A 236 -7.81 -2.56 -15.40
CA MET A 236 -6.61 -3.41 -15.40
C MET A 236 -6.52 -4.24 -14.12
N THR A 237 -6.87 -3.67 -12.97
CA THR A 237 -6.87 -4.36 -11.67
C THR A 237 -7.93 -5.46 -11.63
N LEU A 238 -9.15 -5.16 -12.06
CA LEU A 238 -10.25 -6.14 -12.12
C LEU A 238 -9.97 -7.25 -13.14
N THR A 239 -9.36 -6.92 -14.27
CA THR A 239 -8.94 -7.90 -15.28
C THR A 239 -7.88 -8.86 -14.70
N ALA A 240 -6.89 -8.35 -13.99
CA ALA A 240 -5.90 -9.18 -13.31
C ALA A 240 -6.54 -10.05 -12.21
N LEU A 241 -7.48 -9.50 -11.45
CA LEU A 241 -8.22 -10.24 -10.42
C LEU A 241 -9.03 -11.38 -11.03
N ALA A 242 -9.75 -11.14 -12.12
CA ALA A 242 -10.51 -12.18 -12.85
C ALA A 242 -9.60 -13.33 -13.31
N ALA A 243 -8.43 -13.00 -13.85
CA ALA A 243 -7.43 -13.99 -14.26
C ALA A 243 -6.87 -14.79 -13.08
N ILE A 244 -6.58 -14.13 -11.95
CA ILE A 244 -6.11 -14.76 -10.70
C ILE A 244 -7.16 -15.74 -10.17
N LEU A 245 -8.42 -15.34 -10.14
CA LEU A 245 -9.53 -16.17 -9.65
C LEU A 245 -10.01 -17.20 -10.65
N ARG A 246 -9.52 -17.12 -11.91
CA ARG A 246 -9.92 -17.99 -13.03
C ARG A 246 -11.42 -17.95 -13.33
N VAL A 247 -11.98 -16.74 -13.32
CA VAL A 247 -13.39 -16.50 -13.62
C VAL A 247 -13.54 -15.54 -14.79
N PRO A 248 -14.69 -15.57 -15.53
CA PRO A 248 -15.00 -14.57 -16.52
C PRO A 248 -15.01 -13.16 -15.93
N LEU A 249 -14.47 -12.18 -16.67
CA LEU A 249 -14.39 -10.79 -16.20
C LEU A 249 -15.78 -10.19 -15.92
N GLU A 250 -16.81 -10.64 -16.67
CA GLU A 250 -18.19 -10.21 -16.51
C GLU A 250 -18.76 -10.54 -15.12
N GLN A 251 -18.30 -11.62 -14.49
CA GLN A 251 -18.70 -11.97 -13.13
C GLN A 251 -18.13 -10.98 -12.12
N ILE A 252 -16.88 -10.56 -12.32
CA ILE A 252 -16.21 -9.57 -11.47
C ILE A 252 -16.80 -8.17 -11.68
N ARG A 253 -17.24 -7.83 -12.90
CA ARG A 253 -17.80 -6.51 -13.26
C ARG A 253 -19.24 -6.30 -12.84
N ARG A 254 -19.91 -7.25 -12.19
CA ARG A 254 -21.21 -7.02 -11.57
C ARG A 254 -21.08 -5.96 -10.50
N GLU A 255 -21.99 -4.97 -10.47
CA GLU A 255 -21.86 -3.79 -9.60
C GLU A 255 -21.72 -4.16 -8.12
N GLU A 256 -22.55 -5.09 -7.63
CA GLU A 256 -22.50 -5.55 -6.24
C GLU A 256 -21.17 -6.24 -5.91
N VAL A 257 -20.62 -7.02 -6.85
CA VAL A 257 -19.32 -7.72 -6.70
C VAL A 257 -18.19 -6.72 -6.65
N ILE A 258 -18.20 -5.71 -7.53
CA ILE A 258 -17.20 -4.63 -7.54
C ILE A 258 -17.21 -3.91 -6.18
N ARG A 259 -18.39 -3.56 -5.67
CA ARG A 259 -18.53 -2.90 -4.37
C ARG A 259 -17.93 -3.74 -3.24
N CYS A 260 -18.19 -5.05 -3.23
CA CYS A 260 -17.61 -5.98 -2.26
C CYS A 260 -16.10 -6.11 -2.38
N ILE A 261 -15.55 -6.17 -3.61
CA ILE A 261 -14.10 -6.24 -3.88
C ILE A 261 -13.38 -5.03 -3.27
N HIS A 262 -13.98 -3.85 -3.40
CA HIS A 262 -13.38 -2.59 -2.95
C HIS A 262 -13.44 -2.36 -1.44
N LEU A 263 -14.33 -3.04 -0.74
CA LEU A 263 -14.39 -2.96 0.72
C LEU A 263 -13.12 -3.50 1.38
N PRO A 264 -12.70 -2.93 2.52
CA PRO A 264 -11.58 -3.45 3.28
C PRO A 264 -11.88 -4.84 3.85
N LEU A 265 -10.83 -5.61 4.13
CA LEU A 265 -10.93 -6.95 4.75
C LEU A 265 -11.73 -6.93 6.06
N ALA A 266 -11.56 -5.89 6.86
CA ALA A 266 -12.31 -5.72 8.11
C ALA A 266 -13.83 -5.60 7.90
N MET A 267 -14.28 -5.39 6.68
CA MET A 267 -15.69 -5.29 6.29
C MET A 267 -16.10 -6.46 5.36
N GLY A 268 -15.30 -7.52 5.31
CA GLY A 268 -15.57 -8.71 4.50
C GLY A 268 -15.18 -8.61 3.02
N GLY A 269 -14.62 -7.48 2.58
CA GLY A 269 -14.15 -7.28 1.21
C GLY A 269 -12.75 -7.83 0.94
N LEU A 270 -12.17 -7.48 -0.20
CA LEU A 270 -10.81 -7.91 -0.59
C LEU A 270 -9.74 -6.84 -0.37
N GLY A 271 -10.10 -5.63 0.07
CA GLY A 271 -9.15 -4.52 0.24
C GLY A 271 -8.50 -4.04 -1.05
N ILE A 272 -9.12 -4.30 -2.19
CA ILE A 272 -8.69 -3.82 -3.51
C ILE A 272 -9.41 -2.50 -3.77
N THR A 273 -8.83 -1.41 -3.30
CA THR A 273 -9.46 -0.08 -3.39
C THR A 273 -9.52 0.41 -4.84
N ALA A 274 -10.67 0.93 -5.25
CA ALA A 274 -10.83 1.52 -6.58
C ALA A 274 -10.14 2.89 -6.66
N ALA A 275 -9.26 3.07 -7.64
CA ALA A 275 -8.55 4.32 -7.89
C ALA A 275 -9.54 5.45 -8.24
N ALA A 276 -10.55 5.17 -9.06
CA ALA A 276 -11.56 6.15 -9.46
C ALA A 276 -12.38 6.66 -8.27
N PHE A 277 -12.68 5.81 -7.29
CA PHE A 277 -13.42 6.23 -6.10
C PHE A 277 -12.60 7.08 -5.14
N ILE A 278 -11.32 6.75 -4.97
CA ILE A 278 -10.47 7.45 -3.99
C ILE A 278 -9.81 8.69 -4.56
N ALA A 279 -9.78 8.88 -5.88
CA ALA A 279 -9.05 9.99 -6.52
C ALA A 279 -9.39 11.39 -5.94
N PRO A 280 -10.67 11.80 -5.79
CA PRO A 280 -10.99 13.09 -5.20
C PRO A 280 -10.47 13.21 -3.76
N PHE A 281 -10.74 12.22 -2.94
CA PHE A 281 -10.35 12.22 -1.52
C PHE A 281 -8.83 12.15 -1.33
N ALA A 282 -8.14 11.43 -2.22
CA ALA A 282 -6.69 11.34 -2.20
C ALA A 282 -6.04 12.69 -2.49
N TYR A 283 -6.54 13.41 -3.50
CA TYR A 283 -6.07 14.73 -3.88
C TYR A 283 -6.34 15.74 -2.78
N ASP A 284 -7.59 15.84 -2.30
CA ASP A 284 -7.99 16.78 -1.26
C ASP A 284 -7.21 16.60 0.03
N ALA A 285 -7.05 15.34 0.48
CA ALA A 285 -6.24 15.05 1.65
C ALA A 285 -4.74 15.33 1.46
N SER A 286 -4.24 15.33 0.22
CA SER A 286 -2.86 15.69 -0.09
C SER A 286 -2.64 17.21 -0.08
N VAL A 287 -3.56 17.96 -0.68
CA VAL A 287 -3.51 19.45 -0.70
C VAL A 287 -3.63 20.00 0.71
N ASN A 288 -4.54 19.45 1.51
CA ASN A 288 -4.85 19.94 2.85
C ASN A 288 -4.03 19.26 3.97
N ALA A 289 -2.96 18.54 3.63
CA ALA A 289 -2.21 17.73 4.60
C ALA A 289 -1.61 18.55 5.77
N ASP A 290 -1.32 19.83 5.57
CA ASP A 290 -0.76 20.74 6.59
C ASP A 290 -1.83 21.63 7.24
N VAL A 291 -3.10 21.48 6.89
CA VAL A 291 -4.21 22.27 7.47
C VAL A 291 -4.65 21.59 8.76
N GLU A 292 -4.62 22.33 9.87
CA GLU A 292 -5.06 21.82 11.17
C GLU A 292 -6.54 21.44 11.13
N GLY A 293 -6.86 20.23 11.58
CA GLY A 293 -8.23 19.70 11.55
C GLY A 293 -8.71 19.16 10.21
N ALA A 294 -7.89 19.17 9.15
CA ALA A 294 -8.27 18.59 7.86
C ALA A 294 -8.46 17.06 7.96
N GLU A 295 -9.46 16.56 7.23
CA GLU A 295 -9.72 15.13 7.18
C GLU A 295 -8.60 14.38 6.44
N THR A 296 -8.18 13.27 7.01
CA THR A 296 -7.21 12.39 6.38
C THR A 296 -7.87 11.56 5.28
N GLN A 297 -7.11 11.13 4.27
CA GLN A 297 -7.60 10.20 3.26
C GLN A 297 -8.22 8.93 3.90
N LYS A 298 -7.68 8.46 5.01
CA LYS A 298 -8.21 7.31 5.75
C LYS A 298 -9.62 7.58 6.30
N SER A 299 -9.85 8.77 6.87
CA SER A 299 -11.17 9.20 7.37
C SER A 299 -12.18 9.23 6.22
N LEU A 300 -11.86 9.95 5.14
CA LEU A 300 -12.71 10.10 3.96
C LEU A 300 -13.04 8.73 3.32
N THR A 301 -12.02 7.86 3.15
CA THR A 301 -12.24 6.50 2.63
C THR A 301 -13.10 5.65 3.56
N SER A 302 -12.98 5.83 4.88
CA SER A 302 -13.83 5.11 5.85
C SER A 302 -15.30 5.52 5.75
N GLN A 303 -15.59 6.81 5.54
CA GLN A 303 -16.94 7.30 5.32
C GLN A 303 -17.53 6.72 4.02
N LEU A 304 -16.73 6.72 2.94
CA LEU A 304 -17.13 6.11 1.67
C LEU A 304 -17.47 4.62 1.83
N ASN A 305 -16.65 3.86 2.53
CA ASN A 305 -16.89 2.43 2.76
C ASN A 305 -18.20 2.17 3.53
N LYS A 306 -18.55 3.03 4.51
CA LYS A 306 -19.83 2.96 5.21
C LYS A 306 -21.02 3.21 4.27
N THR A 307 -20.89 4.17 3.35
CA THR A 307 -21.89 4.46 2.32
C THR A 307 -22.05 3.27 1.37
N ILE A 308 -20.96 2.66 0.94
CA ILE A 308 -20.98 1.46 0.09
C ILE A 308 -21.75 0.33 0.78
N ILE A 309 -21.42 0.01 2.04
CA ILE A 309 -22.13 -1.04 2.80
C ILE A 309 -23.61 -0.72 2.92
N GLY A 310 -23.98 0.52 3.23
CA GLY A 310 -25.37 0.94 3.34
C GLY A 310 -26.18 0.84 2.04
N SER A 311 -25.50 0.74 0.89
CA SER A 311 -26.14 0.58 -0.43
C SER A 311 -26.23 -0.87 -0.90
N LEU A 312 -25.66 -1.84 -0.17
CA LEU A 312 -25.69 -3.26 -0.52
C LEU A 312 -26.99 -3.93 0.01
N PRO A 313 -27.48 -4.98 -0.67
CA PRO A 313 -28.58 -5.79 -0.16
C PRO A 313 -28.26 -6.39 1.23
N GLU A 314 -29.26 -6.45 2.11
CA GLU A 314 -29.08 -6.96 3.49
C GLU A 314 -28.47 -8.38 3.54
N GLU A 315 -28.88 -9.26 2.62
CA GLU A 315 -28.35 -10.62 2.52
C GLU A 315 -26.85 -10.62 2.22
N LEU A 316 -26.41 -9.72 1.34
CA LEU A 316 -24.99 -9.58 0.99
C LEU A 316 -24.18 -8.97 2.15
N VAL A 317 -24.75 -7.98 2.84
CA VAL A 317 -24.14 -7.41 4.07
C VAL A 317 -23.99 -8.48 5.15
N ALA A 318 -25.01 -9.31 5.36
CA ALA A 318 -24.92 -10.43 6.30
C ALA A 318 -23.84 -11.44 5.90
N HIS A 319 -23.70 -11.70 4.59
CA HIS A 319 -22.64 -12.57 4.06
C HIS A 319 -21.23 -11.98 4.26
N LEU A 320 -21.06 -10.69 3.99
CA LEU A 320 -19.79 -9.99 4.22
C LEU A 320 -19.36 -10.01 5.68
N LYS A 321 -20.31 -9.88 6.62
CA LYS A 321 -20.04 -9.99 8.07
C LYS A 321 -19.46 -11.35 8.47
N LEU A 322 -19.83 -12.43 7.80
CA LEU A 322 -19.21 -13.75 8.03
C LEU A 322 -17.74 -13.80 7.59
N GLY A 323 -17.36 -12.96 6.65
CA GLY A 323 -16.01 -12.85 6.15
C GLY A 323 -15.18 -11.72 6.78
N GLU A 324 -15.71 -10.98 7.74
CA GLU A 324 -14.97 -9.94 8.45
C GLU A 324 -13.67 -10.50 9.04
N ASN A 325 -12.57 -9.76 8.82
CA ASN A 325 -11.25 -10.17 9.29
C ASN A 325 -10.76 -11.54 8.78
N ALA A 326 -11.19 -11.94 7.58
CA ALA A 326 -10.78 -13.19 6.95
C ALA A 326 -9.26 -13.23 6.65
N GLY A 327 -8.43 -13.36 7.68
CA GLY A 327 -6.96 -13.37 7.58
C GLY A 327 -6.41 -14.47 6.68
N TRP A 328 -7.20 -15.52 6.44
CA TRP A 328 -6.84 -16.61 5.53
C TRP A 328 -6.63 -16.15 4.08
N ILE A 329 -7.31 -15.06 3.65
CA ILE A 329 -7.18 -14.47 2.31
C ILE A 329 -5.72 -14.08 2.02
N TYR A 330 -4.95 -13.71 3.05
CA TYR A 330 -3.55 -13.31 2.91
C TYR A 330 -2.58 -14.28 3.60
N SER A 331 -3.02 -15.52 3.89
CA SER A 331 -2.16 -16.50 4.55
C SER A 331 -1.01 -17.02 3.68
N MET A 332 -1.06 -16.78 2.36
CA MET A 332 -0.09 -17.28 1.36
C MET A 332 0.13 -18.80 1.41
N GLN A 333 -0.82 -19.54 1.98
CA GLN A 333 -0.74 -21.00 2.07
C GLN A 333 -1.37 -21.65 0.83
N PRO A 334 -0.71 -22.61 0.20
CA PRO A 334 -1.29 -23.32 -0.93
C PRO A 334 -2.66 -23.92 -0.59
N ASN A 335 -3.68 -23.56 -1.33
CA ASN A 335 -5.03 -24.07 -1.19
C ASN A 335 -5.69 -24.22 -2.56
N PRO A 336 -6.00 -25.44 -3.02
CA PRO A 336 -6.58 -25.67 -4.34
C PRO A 336 -7.96 -25.02 -4.53
N HIS A 337 -8.65 -24.67 -3.44
CA HIS A 337 -9.96 -24.00 -3.47
C HIS A 337 -9.90 -22.51 -3.16
N TYR A 338 -8.71 -21.94 -3.07
CA TYR A 338 -8.52 -20.54 -2.67
C TYR A 338 -9.31 -19.56 -3.55
N GLY A 339 -9.18 -19.65 -4.88
CA GLY A 339 -9.89 -18.75 -5.80
C GLY A 339 -11.42 -18.88 -5.69
N GLN A 340 -11.93 -20.10 -5.49
CA GLN A 340 -13.36 -20.35 -5.29
C GLN A 340 -13.86 -19.76 -3.96
N GLY A 341 -13.06 -19.87 -2.90
CA GLY A 341 -13.38 -19.28 -1.60
C GLY A 341 -13.45 -17.75 -1.68
N ILE A 342 -12.52 -17.11 -2.39
CA ILE A 342 -12.53 -15.67 -2.62
C ILE A 342 -13.77 -15.27 -3.44
N LEU A 343 -14.07 -16.00 -4.50
CA LEU A 343 -15.25 -15.70 -5.32
C LEU A 343 -16.54 -15.79 -4.50
N LEU A 344 -16.70 -16.85 -3.71
CA LEU A 344 -17.85 -17.00 -2.81
C LEU A 344 -17.95 -15.85 -1.81
N GLN A 345 -16.79 -15.39 -1.27
CA GLN A 345 -16.74 -14.27 -0.32
C GLN A 345 -17.31 -12.98 -0.91
N VAL A 346 -17.00 -12.65 -2.16
CA VAL A 346 -17.39 -11.36 -2.76
C VAL A 346 -18.65 -11.39 -3.60
N THR A 347 -19.09 -12.58 -4.05
CA THR A 347 -20.30 -12.69 -4.88
C THR A 347 -21.54 -13.11 -4.06
N GLY A 348 -21.34 -13.78 -2.94
CA GLY A 348 -22.43 -14.45 -2.21
C GLY A 348 -23.13 -15.55 -3.03
N HIS A 349 -22.88 -15.62 -4.33
CA HIS A 349 -23.47 -16.55 -5.29
C HIS A 349 -22.41 -17.11 -6.23
N SER A 350 -22.59 -18.33 -6.64
CA SER A 350 -21.89 -18.92 -7.78
C SER A 350 -22.91 -19.71 -8.58
N ASP A 351 -23.05 -19.36 -9.86
CA ASP A 351 -23.92 -20.08 -10.81
C ASP A 351 -23.32 -21.43 -11.20
N VAL A 352 -22.13 -21.74 -10.72
CA VAL A 352 -21.48 -23.03 -10.96
C VAL A 352 -22.16 -24.11 -10.14
N VAL A 353 -22.82 -25.04 -10.82
CA VAL A 353 -23.37 -26.23 -10.17
C VAL A 353 -22.21 -27.16 -9.82
N CYS A 354 -22.03 -27.37 -8.53
CA CYS A 354 -21.05 -28.28 -7.98
C CYS A 354 -21.71 -29.56 -7.48
N ILE A 355 -20.94 -30.65 -7.43
CA ILE A 355 -21.40 -31.96 -6.94
C ILE A 355 -20.62 -32.32 -5.71
N CYS A 356 -21.31 -32.52 -4.60
CA CYS A 356 -20.70 -33.06 -3.39
C CYS A 356 -20.35 -34.56 -3.59
N SER A 357 -19.36 -35.05 -2.88
CA SER A 357 -19.03 -36.49 -2.82
C SER A 357 -20.18 -37.37 -2.35
N CYS A 358 -21.22 -36.82 -1.73
CA CYS A 358 -22.45 -37.53 -1.42
C CYS A 358 -23.45 -37.62 -2.58
N GLY A 359 -23.16 -36.97 -3.71
CA GLY A 359 -24.06 -36.87 -4.87
C GLY A 359 -24.96 -35.65 -4.90
N HIS A 360 -24.98 -34.83 -3.82
CA HIS A 360 -25.78 -33.60 -3.79
C HIS A 360 -25.28 -32.61 -4.81
N ARG A 361 -26.19 -32.08 -5.64
CA ARG A 361 -25.92 -31.05 -6.65
C ARG A 361 -26.55 -29.75 -6.22
N SER A 362 -25.78 -28.69 -6.20
CA SER A 362 -26.27 -27.34 -5.85
C SER A 362 -25.33 -26.26 -6.31
N THR A 363 -25.74 -25.02 -6.21
CA THR A 363 -24.86 -23.89 -6.42
C THR A 363 -23.68 -23.95 -5.46
N GLN A 364 -22.60 -23.25 -5.76
CA GLN A 364 -21.39 -23.29 -4.94
C GLN A 364 -21.66 -22.79 -3.50
N ARG A 365 -22.54 -21.79 -3.32
CA ARG A 365 -23.00 -21.34 -1.99
C ARG A 365 -23.74 -22.42 -1.23
N GLU A 366 -24.75 -22.99 -1.86
CA GLU A 366 -25.55 -24.05 -1.25
C GLU A 366 -24.71 -25.30 -0.98
N LEU A 367 -23.73 -25.59 -1.86
CA LEU A 367 -22.79 -26.68 -1.64
C LEU A 367 -21.88 -26.41 -0.45
N ALA A 368 -21.40 -25.17 -0.27
CA ALA A 368 -20.61 -24.80 0.91
C ALA A 368 -21.43 -24.97 2.19
N LEU A 369 -22.70 -24.54 2.18
CA LEU A 369 -23.64 -24.72 3.30
C LEU A 369 -23.96 -26.21 3.51
N HIS A 370 -24.18 -26.97 2.42
CA HIS A 370 -24.37 -28.42 2.46
C HIS A 370 -23.14 -29.14 3.04
N ALA A 371 -21.93 -28.75 2.60
CA ALA A 371 -20.68 -29.34 3.10
C ALA A 371 -20.48 -29.16 4.61
N LEU A 372 -21.07 -28.12 5.20
CA LEU A 372 -21.06 -27.91 6.65
C LEU A 372 -21.93 -28.91 7.41
N GLY A 373 -22.92 -29.54 6.74
CA GLY A 373 -23.84 -30.52 7.33
C GLY A 373 -23.79 -31.92 6.69
N CYS A 374 -23.00 -32.11 5.65
CA CYS A 374 -22.95 -33.36 4.89
C CYS A 374 -22.27 -34.49 5.66
N THR A 375 -22.96 -35.61 5.87
CA THR A 375 -22.45 -36.74 6.62
C THR A 375 -21.22 -37.39 5.98
N LYS A 376 -21.05 -37.37 4.64
CA LYS A 376 -19.86 -37.88 3.94
C LYS A 376 -18.64 -36.93 4.00
N VAL A 377 -18.86 -35.64 4.11
CA VAL A 377 -17.81 -34.61 4.16
C VAL A 377 -17.62 -34.07 5.58
N HIS A 378 -18.68 -34.17 6.38
CA HIS A 378 -18.79 -33.50 7.67
C HIS A 378 -17.88 -34.10 8.76
N GLY A 379 -17.81 -35.42 8.86
CA GLY A 379 -17.03 -36.07 9.93
C GLY A 379 -15.59 -35.60 10.01
N PRO A 380 -14.75 -35.82 8.98
CA PRO A 380 -13.36 -35.40 9.00
C PRO A 380 -13.16 -33.87 9.06
N ASN A 381 -14.06 -33.08 8.41
CA ASN A 381 -13.92 -31.63 8.34
C ASN A 381 -14.36 -30.90 9.62
N VAL A 382 -15.31 -31.44 10.38
CA VAL A 382 -15.68 -30.85 11.68
C VAL A 382 -14.55 -31.02 12.67
N SER A 383 -14.00 -32.23 12.76
CA SER A 383 -12.87 -32.50 13.65
C SER A 383 -11.63 -31.67 13.27
N SER A 384 -11.33 -31.53 11.99
CA SER A 384 -10.18 -30.71 11.55
C SER A 384 -10.40 -29.22 11.78
N ARG A 385 -11.62 -28.69 11.61
CA ARG A 385 -11.93 -27.28 11.92
C ARG A 385 -11.87 -27.00 13.42
N HIS A 386 -12.46 -27.87 14.22
CA HIS A 386 -12.39 -27.82 15.67
C HIS A 386 -10.93 -27.84 16.13
N ALA A 387 -10.14 -28.80 15.65
CA ALA A 387 -8.71 -28.91 15.93
C ALA A 387 -7.92 -27.65 15.49
N ALA A 388 -8.24 -27.05 14.35
CA ALA A 388 -7.59 -25.85 13.87
C ALA A 388 -7.86 -24.64 14.78
N VAL A 389 -9.12 -24.42 15.19
CA VAL A 389 -9.49 -23.35 16.14
C VAL A 389 -8.80 -23.56 17.49
N LYS A 390 -8.90 -24.79 18.03
CA LYS A 390 -8.24 -25.20 19.28
C LYS A 390 -6.73 -24.95 19.22
N SER A 391 -6.05 -25.40 18.16
CA SER A 391 -4.62 -25.16 17.95
C SER A 391 -4.25 -23.69 17.87
N THR A 392 -5.10 -22.87 17.28
CA THR A 392 -4.89 -21.41 17.20
C THR A 392 -4.91 -20.79 18.59
N ILE A 393 -5.88 -21.13 19.41
CA ILE A 393 -5.98 -20.66 20.81
C ILE A 393 -4.76 -21.12 21.61
N ILE A 394 -4.39 -22.41 21.52
CA ILE A 394 -3.23 -22.99 22.18
C ILE A 394 -1.94 -22.24 21.80
N ASN A 395 -1.73 -22.02 20.51
CA ASN A 395 -0.54 -21.31 20.02
C ASN A 395 -0.49 -19.84 20.47
N PHE A 396 -1.65 -19.17 20.50
CA PHE A 396 -1.76 -17.82 21.04
C PHE A 396 -1.36 -17.79 22.52
N CYS A 397 -1.92 -18.68 23.33
CA CYS A 397 -1.61 -18.76 24.77
C CYS A 397 -0.12 -19.05 25.02
N LYS A 398 0.46 -20.01 24.32
CA LYS A 398 1.89 -20.34 24.42
C LYS A 398 2.78 -19.14 24.08
N ARG A 399 2.46 -18.39 23.01
CA ARG A 399 3.22 -17.20 22.61
C ARG A 399 3.15 -16.07 23.65
N ASN A 400 2.07 -16.02 24.42
CA ASN A 400 1.87 -15.00 25.46
C ASN A 400 2.20 -15.50 26.87
N GLY A 401 2.87 -16.67 27.01
CA GLY A 401 3.31 -17.18 28.31
C GLY A 401 2.16 -17.70 29.20
N ILE A 402 0.97 -17.93 28.65
CA ILE A 402 -0.18 -18.46 29.38
C ILE A 402 -0.04 -19.97 29.45
N ALA A 403 0.00 -20.52 30.67
CA ALA A 403 0.04 -21.96 30.88
C ALA A 403 -1.31 -22.60 30.49
N ILE A 404 -1.25 -23.73 29.81
CA ILE A 404 -2.45 -24.42 29.29
C ILE A 404 -2.38 -25.91 29.57
N SER A 405 -3.57 -26.53 29.73
CA SER A 405 -3.78 -27.96 29.70
C SER A 405 -4.76 -28.32 28.61
N ASP A 406 -4.40 -29.30 27.78
CA ASP A 406 -5.21 -29.77 26.66
C ASP A 406 -6.14 -30.90 27.14
N GLU A 407 -7.42 -30.81 26.78
CA GLU A 407 -8.48 -31.79 27.12
C GLU A 407 -8.54 -32.17 28.61
N PRO A 408 -8.52 -31.21 29.55
CA PRO A 408 -8.60 -31.56 30.97
C PRO A 408 -9.96 -32.15 31.32
N VAL A 409 -9.93 -33.09 32.29
CA VAL A 409 -11.17 -33.61 32.88
C VAL A 409 -11.75 -32.57 33.80
N VAL A 410 -13.00 -32.17 33.53
CA VAL A 410 -13.73 -31.17 34.32
C VAL A 410 -14.63 -31.84 35.34
N TYR A 411 -15.16 -33.04 34.99
CA TYR A 411 -16.08 -33.79 35.84
C TYR A 411 -15.90 -35.32 35.62
N HIS A 412 -15.93 -36.04 36.70
CA HIS A 412 -15.93 -37.50 36.68
C HIS A 412 -16.72 -38.05 37.86
N ASP A 413 -17.80 -38.82 37.61
CA ASP A 413 -18.70 -39.40 38.62
C ASP A 413 -18.62 -40.92 38.73
N GLY A 414 -17.60 -41.53 38.15
CA GLY A 414 -17.44 -42.97 38.07
C GLY A 414 -18.16 -43.65 36.91
N ILE A 415 -19.10 -42.98 36.27
CA ILE A 415 -19.91 -43.48 35.16
C ILE A 415 -19.64 -42.65 33.89
N SER A 416 -19.53 -41.33 34.03
CA SER A 416 -19.27 -40.41 32.94
C SER A 416 -18.06 -39.49 33.20
N THR A 417 -17.35 -39.15 32.14
CA THR A 417 -16.22 -38.23 32.18
C THR A 417 -16.52 -37.08 31.24
N LYS A 418 -16.61 -35.82 31.75
CA LYS A 418 -16.71 -34.65 30.93
C LYS A 418 -15.33 -33.99 30.85
N ARG A 419 -14.93 -33.65 29.62
CA ARG A 419 -13.70 -32.94 29.31
C ARG A 419 -14.07 -31.62 28.63
N CYS A 420 -13.31 -30.56 28.86
CA CYS A 420 -13.35 -29.39 28.02
C CYS A 420 -12.13 -29.42 27.06
N ASP A 421 -12.16 -28.53 26.06
CA ASP A 421 -11.11 -28.51 25.04
C ASP A 421 -9.78 -27.97 25.57
N ILE A 422 -9.83 -26.90 26.37
CA ILE A 422 -8.64 -26.21 26.86
C ILE A 422 -8.88 -25.68 28.28
N ARG A 423 -7.91 -25.84 29.19
CA ARG A 423 -7.83 -25.11 30.45
C ARG A 423 -6.73 -24.09 30.37
N LEU A 424 -7.05 -22.82 30.61
CA LEU A 424 -6.10 -21.72 30.75
C LEU A 424 -5.81 -21.55 32.23
N VAL A 425 -4.54 -21.59 32.60
CA VAL A 425 -4.10 -21.37 33.99
C VAL A 425 -3.64 -19.92 34.11
N LEU A 426 -4.49 -19.07 34.65
CA LEU A 426 -4.19 -17.65 34.89
C LEU A 426 -3.75 -17.45 36.36
N PRO A 427 -3.07 -16.34 36.68
CA PRO A 427 -2.57 -16.09 38.03
C PRO A 427 -3.66 -16.04 39.12
N THR A 428 -4.88 -15.68 38.75
CA THR A 428 -6.01 -15.47 39.69
C THR A 428 -7.09 -16.53 39.57
N GLU A 429 -7.18 -17.25 38.42
CA GLU A 429 -8.26 -18.22 38.18
C GLU A 429 -7.91 -19.18 37.03
N ASP A 430 -8.58 -20.30 36.99
CA ASP A 430 -8.56 -21.23 35.86
C ASP A 430 -9.76 -20.97 34.94
N VAL A 431 -9.52 -20.81 33.67
CA VAL A 431 -10.58 -20.63 32.65
C VAL A 431 -10.67 -21.88 31.79
N TYR A 432 -11.83 -22.49 31.77
CA TYR A 432 -12.12 -23.63 30.92
C TYR A 432 -12.81 -23.18 29.63
N VAL A 433 -12.23 -23.54 28.49
CA VAL A 433 -12.70 -23.14 27.15
C VAL A 433 -13.14 -24.36 26.39
N ASP A 434 -14.36 -24.30 25.88
CA ASP A 434 -14.93 -25.30 24.99
C ASP A 434 -15.17 -24.70 23.61
N VAL A 435 -14.65 -25.35 22.56
CA VAL A 435 -14.70 -24.84 21.19
C VAL A 435 -15.91 -25.40 20.48
N THR A 436 -16.92 -24.59 20.26
CA THR A 436 -18.14 -25.03 19.55
C THR A 436 -18.23 -24.34 18.20
N ILE A 437 -18.35 -25.12 17.12
CA ILE A 437 -18.57 -24.63 15.77
C ILE A 437 -20.01 -24.86 15.37
N ALA A 438 -20.81 -23.79 15.32
CA ALA A 438 -22.21 -23.85 14.92
C ALA A 438 -22.35 -23.66 13.39
N ASN A 439 -23.19 -24.49 12.74
CA ASN A 439 -23.64 -24.24 11.39
C ASN A 439 -24.96 -23.48 11.42
N ALA A 440 -24.91 -22.15 11.18
CA ALA A 440 -26.07 -21.29 11.16
C ALA A 440 -27.12 -21.65 10.08
N ALA A 441 -26.68 -22.37 9.04
CA ALA A 441 -27.56 -22.79 7.93
C ALA A 441 -28.13 -24.20 8.11
N CYS A 442 -27.88 -24.89 9.24
CA CYS A 442 -28.51 -26.18 9.48
C CYS A 442 -30.02 -26.02 9.75
N LYS A 443 -30.81 -27.09 9.49
CA LYS A 443 -32.27 -27.09 9.63
C LYS A 443 -32.77 -26.59 11.00
N THR A 444 -32.01 -26.87 12.06
CA THR A 444 -32.33 -26.43 13.43
C THR A 444 -32.13 -24.96 13.70
N HIS A 445 -31.27 -24.29 12.87
CA HIS A 445 -30.90 -22.89 13.01
C HIS A 445 -31.42 -22.01 11.87
N ALA A 446 -31.98 -22.61 10.81
CA ALA A 446 -32.52 -21.89 9.66
C ALA A 446 -33.57 -20.86 10.08
N GLY A 447 -33.42 -19.61 9.64
CA GLY A 447 -34.32 -18.50 9.97
C GLY A 447 -34.14 -17.91 11.37
N LYS A 448 -33.21 -18.37 12.20
CA LYS A 448 -32.93 -17.79 13.51
C LYS A 448 -31.84 -16.74 13.44
N PRO A 449 -31.94 -15.59 14.14
CA PRO A 449 -30.84 -14.62 14.26
C PRO A 449 -29.59 -15.28 14.86
N LEU A 450 -28.40 -14.88 14.39
CA LEU A 450 -27.11 -15.37 14.89
C LEU A 450 -27.00 -15.26 16.41
N SER A 451 -27.45 -14.15 17.00
CA SER A 451 -27.49 -13.93 18.45
C SER A 451 -28.31 -14.96 19.20
N THR A 452 -29.37 -15.53 18.57
CA THR A 452 -30.17 -16.60 19.17
C THR A 452 -29.44 -17.94 19.10
N ILE A 453 -28.72 -18.21 18.03
CA ILE A 453 -27.91 -19.41 17.84
C ILE A 453 -26.74 -19.43 18.85
N GLU A 454 -26.05 -18.32 18.99
CA GLU A 454 -24.97 -18.13 19.98
C GLU A 454 -25.47 -18.33 21.41
N ARG A 455 -26.60 -17.70 21.76
CA ARG A 455 -27.19 -17.82 23.11
C ARG A 455 -27.60 -19.23 23.46
N ASN A 456 -28.11 -20.00 22.52
CA ASN A 456 -28.49 -21.38 22.75
C ASN A 456 -27.29 -22.29 22.99
N LYS A 457 -26.19 -22.03 22.28
CA LYS A 457 -24.94 -22.76 22.44
C LYS A 457 -24.18 -22.44 23.73
N THR A 458 -24.34 -21.22 24.25
CA THR A 458 -23.72 -20.82 25.53
C THR A 458 -24.48 -21.38 26.75
N ARG A 459 -25.70 -21.93 26.56
CA ARG A 459 -26.52 -22.53 27.63
C ARG A 459 -26.44 -24.05 27.70
N GLU A 460 -25.93 -24.72 26.65
CA GLU A 460 -25.63 -26.16 26.64
C GLU A 460 -24.25 -26.43 27.27
#